data_9054a9249d5ca6257ae859ed07fd2b51
#
_entry.id   9054a9249d5ca6257ae859ed07fd2b51
#
_cell.length_a   1.000
_cell.length_b   1.000
_cell.length_c   1.000
_cell.angle_alpha   90.00
_cell.angle_beta   90.00
_cell.angle_gamma   90.00
#
_symmetry.space_group_name_H-M   'P 1'
#
loop_
_entity.id
_entity.type
_entity.pdbx_description
1 polymer ?
#
loop_
_entity_poly.entity_id
_entity_poly.type
_entity_poly.pdbx_seq_one_letter_code
_entity_poly.pdbx_strand_id
1 'polypeptide(L)' 'MLTVSIWNQITTEFFDRSVYGSYVIEDRTLTVKARRGEKSTTHVDGSDPIWLAERLLRELAANGKA' A
#
# COMPACT_ATOMS: atom_id res chain seq x y z
N MET A 1 7.29 -24.28 9.13
CA MET A 1 6.33 -24.03 8.04
C MET A 1 6.62 -22.68 7.40
N LEU A 2 6.70 -22.67 6.10
CA LEU A 2 6.95 -21.42 5.37
C LEU A 2 5.66 -20.68 5.16
N THR A 3 5.63 -19.41 5.58
CA THR A 3 4.49 -18.54 5.31
C THR A 3 4.82 -17.73 4.07
N VAL A 4 3.96 -17.82 3.08
CA VAL A 4 4.13 -17.05 1.85
C VAL A 4 3.19 -15.85 1.89
N SER A 5 3.77 -14.67 1.89
CA SER A 5 2.99 -13.45 1.81
C SER A 5 2.72 -13.14 0.34
N ILE A 6 1.44 -12.99 0.01
CA ILE A 6 1.04 -12.67 -1.36
C ILE A 6 0.79 -11.18 -1.46
N TRP A 7 1.62 -10.51 -2.26
CA TRP A 7 1.47 -9.08 -2.49
C TRP A 7 0.52 -8.83 -3.65
N ASN A 8 -0.44 -7.94 -3.43
CA ASN A 8 -1.41 -7.56 -4.44
C ASN A 8 -1.01 -6.22 -5.06
N GLN A 9 -1.13 -6.12 -6.37
CA GLN A 9 -0.80 -4.90 -7.10
C GLN A 9 -1.90 -3.86 -6.89
N ILE A 10 -1.51 -2.61 -6.67
CA ILE A 10 -2.44 -1.50 -6.63
C ILE A 10 -1.91 -0.34 -7.44
N THR A 11 -2.84 0.49 -7.91
CA THR A 11 -2.53 1.70 -8.63
C THR A 11 -3.45 2.79 -8.11
N THR A 12 -2.92 3.95 -7.87
CA THR A 12 -3.73 5.11 -7.52
C THR A 12 -3.23 6.32 -8.29
N GLU A 13 -4.04 7.37 -8.34
CA GLU A 13 -3.64 8.60 -8.99
C GLU A 13 -3.28 9.64 -7.95
N PHE A 14 -2.19 10.35 -8.22
CA PHE A 14 -1.74 11.46 -7.41
C PHE A 14 -1.44 12.62 -8.34
N PHE A 15 -2.31 13.63 -8.30
CA PHE A 15 -2.31 14.71 -9.30
C PHE A 15 -2.49 14.10 -10.70
N ASP A 16 -1.63 14.40 -11.64
CA ASP A 16 -1.78 13.96 -13.03
C ASP A 16 -0.99 12.72 -13.37
N ARG A 17 -0.60 11.93 -12.38
CA ARG A 17 0.18 10.75 -12.65
C ARG A 17 -0.32 9.54 -11.88
N SER A 18 -0.05 8.37 -12.43
CA SER A 18 -0.37 7.11 -11.79
C SER A 18 0.76 6.70 -10.88
N VAL A 19 0.40 6.24 -9.68
CA VAL A 19 1.37 5.75 -8.70
C VAL A 19 1.13 4.26 -8.52
N TYR A 20 2.18 3.47 -8.61
CA TYR A 20 2.11 2.02 -8.56
C TYR A 20 2.73 1.48 -7.28
N GLY A 21 2.13 0.41 -6.76
CA GLY A 21 2.65 -0.23 -5.58
C GLY A 21 2.01 -1.59 -5.38
N SER A 22 2.27 -2.16 -4.21
CA SER A 22 1.71 -3.44 -3.81
C SER A 22 1.29 -3.36 -2.37
N TYR A 23 0.38 -4.22 -1.96
CA TYR A 23 0.01 -4.29 -0.56
C TYR A 23 -0.16 -5.73 -0.11
N VAL A 24 -0.03 -5.94 1.18
CA VAL A 24 -0.25 -7.23 1.82
C VAL A 24 -0.90 -6.98 3.17
N ILE A 25 -1.77 -7.90 3.58
CA ILE A 25 -2.42 -7.82 4.88
C ILE A 25 -2.01 -9.05 5.68
N GLU A 26 -1.45 -8.82 6.86
CA GLU A 26 -1.05 -9.87 7.78
C GLU A 26 -1.38 -9.42 9.20
N ASP A 27 -2.07 -10.29 9.97
CA ASP A 27 -2.43 -10.00 11.35
C ASP A 27 -3.08 -8.63 11.54
N ARG A 28 -4.05 -8.31 10.68
CA ARG A 28 -4.77 -7.04 10.68
C ARG A 28 -3.87 -5.83 10.43
N THR A 29 -2.69 -6.07 9.91
CA THR A 29 -1.77 -5.01 9.54
C THR A 29 -1.65 -4.96 8.04
N LEU A 30 -1.92 -3.79 7.50
CA LEU A 30 -1.77 -3.54 6.06
C LEU A 30 -0.42 -2.89 5.83
N THR A 31 0.37 -3.46 4.94
CA THR A 31 1.64 -2.90 4.51
C THR A 31 1.53 -2.55 3.03
N VAL A 32 1.86 -1.32 2.70
CA VAL A 32 1.91 -0.86 1.31
C VAL A 32 3.36 -0.60 0.96
N LYS A 33 3.77 -1.12 -0.19
CA LYS A 33 5.12 -0.93 -0.70
C LYS A 33 5.01 -0.21 -2.03
N ALA A 34 5.64 0.96 -2.12
CA ALA A 34 5.70 1.69 -3.37
C ALA A 34 6.69 1.03 -4.31
N ARG A 35 6.52 1.26 -5.60
CA ARG A 35 7.42 0.72 -6.63
C ARG A 35 8.87 1.07 -6.35
N ARG A 36 9.11 2.23 -5.75
CA ARG A 36 10.47 2.68 -5.40
C ARG A 36 11.06 1.96 -4.19
N GLY A 37 10.25 1.15 -3.50
CA GLY A 37 10.71 0.36 -2.38
C GLY A 37 10.34 0.88 -1.01
N GLU A 38 9.81 2.08 -0.93
CA GLU A 38 9.37 2.65 0.35
C GLU A 38 8.10 1.96 0.83
N LYS A 39 7.98 1.79 2.14
CA LYS A 39 6.86 1.08 2.76
C LYS A 39 6.13 1.95 3.76
N SER A 40 4.85 1.67 3.94
CA SER A 40 4.03 2.29 4.98
C SER A 40 3.06 1.24 5.51
N THR A 41 2.79 1.28 6.80
CA THR A 41 1.89 0.31 7.44
C THR A 41 0.81 1.00 8.23
N THR A 42 -0.34 0.33 8.34
CA THR A 42 -1.43 0.78 9.20
C THR A 42 -2.26 -0.43 9.62
N HIS A 43 -3.11 -0.26 10.62
CA HIS A 43 -4.03 -1.32 11.02
C HIS A 43 -5.29 -1.27 10.19
N VAL A 44 -5.85 -2.46 9.93
CA VAL A 44 -7.13 -2.58 9.23
C VAL A 44 -8.22 -2.72 10.28
N ASP A 45 -8.96 -1.64 10.50
CA ASP A 45 -10.01 -1.58 11.52
C ASP A 45 -11.39 -1.49 10.88
N GLY A 46 -11.78 -2.55 10.18
CA GLY A 46 -13.10 -2.57 9.54
C GLY A 46 -13.22 -1.70 8.30
N SER A 47 -12.14 -1.03 7.90
CA SER A 47 -12.14 -0.23 6.68
C SER A 47 -11.82 -1.11 5.47
N ASP A 48 -12.20 -0.64 4.29
CA ASP A 48 -11.86 -1.33 3.05
C ASP A 48 -10.35 -1.34 2.87
N PRO A 49 -9.71 -2.53 2.82
CA PRO A 49 -8.25 -2.60 2.69
C PRO A 49 -7.72 -1.95 1.42
N ILE A 50 -8.47 -2.04 0.32
CA ILE A 50 -8.04 -1.45 -0.94
C ILE A 50 -8.02 0.07 -0.82
N TRP A 51 -9.04 0.64 -0.19
CA TRP A 51 -9.12 2.07 0.04
C TRP A 51 -7.95 2.56 0.91
N LEU A 52 -7.66 1.81 1.98
CA LEU A 52 -6.55 2.13 2.85
C LEU A 52 -5.22 2.04 2.12
N ALA A 53 -5.05 1.00 1.29
CA ALA A 53 -3.83 0.80 0.53
C ALA A 53 -3.59 1.96 -0.44
N GLU A 54 -4.65 2.38 -1.14
CA GLU A 54 -4.54 3.51 -2.05
C GLU A 54 -4.21 4.80 -1.30
N ARG A 55 -4.80 4.99 -0.13
CA ARG A 55 -4.53 6.17 0.68
C ARG A 55 -3.07 6.21 1.12
N LEU A 56 -2.54 5.09 1.61
CA LEU A 56 -1.15 5.03 2.03
C LEU A 56 -0.20 5.26 0.85
N LEU A 57 -0.56 4.71 -0.31
CA LEU A 57 0.27 4.90 -1.50
C LEU A 57 0.31 6.37 -1.91
N ARG A 58 -0.84 7.06 -1.84
CA ARG A 58 -0.88 8.50 -2.11
C ARG A 58 -0.07 9.31 -1.10
N GLU A 59 -0.10 8.90 0.17
CA GLU A 59 0.70 9.56 1.19
C GLU A 59 2.19 9.38 0.92
N LEU A 60 2.61 8.21 0.48
CA LEU A 60 3.99 7.99 0.08
C LEU A 60 4.37 8.90 -1.10
N ALA A 61 3.49 9.02 -2.07
CA ALA A 61 3.72 9.90 -3.21
C ALA A 61 3.84 11.35 -2.79
N ALA A 62 2.98 11.78 -1.84
CA ALA A 62 3.01 13.15 -1.34
C ALA A 62 4.31 13.48 -0.61
N ASN A 63 4.96 12.47 -0.06
CA ASN A 63 6.24 12.63 0.63
C ASN A 63 7.44 12.36 -0.27
N GLY A 64 7.22 12.21 -1.57
CA GLY A 64 8.28 11.94 -2.52
C GLY A 64 8.86 10.53 -2.45
N LYS A 65 8.12 9.60 -1.87
CA LYS A 65 8.58 8.22 -1.65
C LYS A 65 7.93 7.21 -2.59
N ALA A 66 7.09 7.67 -3.48
CA ALA A 66 6.45 6.78 -4.45
C ALA A 66 6.43 7.39 -5.84
#